data_7ce971d7922a027c26ec52320b0a8cb5
#
_entry.id   7ce971d7922a027c26ec52320b0a8cb5
#
_cell.length_a   1.000
_cell.length_b   1.000
_cell.length_c   1.000
_cell.angle_alpha   90.00
_cell.angle_beta   90.00
_cell.angle_gamma   90.00
#
_symmetry.space_group_name_H-M   'P 1'
#
loop_
_entity.id
_entity.type
_entity.pdbx_description
1 polymer ?
#
loop_
_entity_poly.entity_id
_entity_poly.type
_entity_poly.pdbx_seq_one_letter_code
_entity_poly.pdbx_strand_id
1 'polypeptide(L)'
;MAISRAQLAKELEPGLNALFGLEYNRYENEHSEIFDEESSDRAFEEEVMLGGFASAPIKSEGGAITFDDAQETYTARYTHETIALAFSITEEAIEDNLYDRLASRYTKALARSMAQTKQIKAAAILNNAFSTGVNAIGDGAALCSAAHPSLSGNQTNLLATAADLNETSLEQMLVDVAGLTDERGLKIAVRGMKLIIPKELQFIAERVMNSNLRSGTADNDNNAMKNMGMLPDGAVVNHFLTDTDAFFVKTDAPNGFKFFNRSPIKTAMEGDFDTGNMRFKARERYSFGVSDWRSVFGTPGAA
;
A
#
# COMPACT_ATOMS: atom_id res chain seq x y z
N MET A 1 -38.61 5.84 39.78
CA MET A 1 -37.48 4.98 39.43
C MET A 1 -36.52 5.84 38.63
N ALA A 2 -35.35 6.14 39.17
CA ALA A 2 -34.34 6.85 38.42
C ALA A 2 -33.72 5.86 37.44
N ILE A 3 -33.70 6.20 36.15
CA ILE A 3 -33.01 5.46 35.12
C ILE A 3 -31.50 5.60 35.41
N SER A 4 -30.83 4.51 35.71
CA SER A 4 -29.42 4.57 36.09
C SER A 4 -28.57 4.86 34.85
N ARG A 5 -27.53 5.70 34.98
CA ARG A 5 -26.54 6.01 33.98
C ARG A 5 -25.94 4.79 33.26
N ALA A 6 -25.78 3.69 34.00
CA ALA A 6 -25.26 2.42 33.48
C ALA A 6 -26.19 1.79 32.42
N GLN A 7 -27.47 2.05 32.46
CA GLN A 7 -28.44 1.57 31.47
C GLN A 7 -28.40 2.43 30.20
N LEU A 8 -28.25 3.74 30.34
CA LEU A 8 -28.15 4.64 29.19
C LEU A 8 -26.86 4.41 28.36
N ALA A 9 -25.75 4.16 29.03
CA ALA A 9 -24.47 3.86 28.39
C ALA A 9 -24.54 2.56 27.57
N LYS A 10 -25.20 1.54 28.08
CA LYS A 10 -25.35 0.24 27.38
C LYS A 10 -26.25 0.29 26.16
N GLU A 11 -27.22 1.19 26.12
CA GLU A 11 -28.10 1.38 24.96
C GLU A 11 -27.47 2.22 23.87
N LEU A 12 -26.60 3.16 24.24
CA LEU A 12 -25.92 4.09 23.32
C LEU A 12 -24.73 3.45 22.61
N GLU A 13 -23.98 2.59 23.27
CA GLU A 13 -22.80 1.94 22.72
C GLU A 13 -23.07 1.20 21.40
N PRO A 14 -24.12 0.37 21.25
CA PRO A 14 -24.42 -0.28 19.97
C PRO A 14 -24.73 0.71 18.85
N GLY A 15 -25.45 1.80 19.16
CA GLY A 15 -25.77 2.85 18.19
C GLY A 15 -24.54 3.59 17.68
N LEU A 16 -23.64 3.97 18.58
CA LEU A 16 -22.38 4.63 18.23
C LEU A 16 -21.44 3.70 17.47
N ASN A 17 -21.37 2.43 17.85
CA ASN A 17 -20.57 1.43 17.13
C ASN A 17 -21.09 1.19 15.71
N ALA A 18 -22.39 1.09 15.51
CA ALA A 18 -23.00 0.97 14.19
C ALA A 18 -22.74 2.21 13.33
N LEU A 19 -22.88 3.41 13.90
CA LEU A 19 -22.61 4.67 13.23
C LEU A 19 -21.12 4.81 12.86
N PHE A 20 -20.23 4.39 13.75
CA PHE A 20 -18.80 4.34 13.51
C PHE A 20 -18.48 3.43 12.31
N GLY A 21 -19.02 2.21 12.30
CA GLY A 21 -18.79 1.25 11.21
C GLY A 21 -19.29 1.76 9.85
N LEU A 22 -20.47 2.38 9.82
CA LEU A 22 -21.03 2.98 8.60
C LEU A 22 -20.14 4.12 8.05
N GLU A 23 -19.65 5.00 8.91
CA GLU A 23 -18.81 6.12 8.46
C GLU A 23 -17.39 5.68 8.13
N TYR A 24 -16.84 4.68 8.83
CA TYR A 24 -15.51 4.13 8.58
C TYR A 24 -15.42 3.48 7.18
N ASN A 25 -16.47 2.77 6.77
CA ASN A 25 -16.55 2.11 5.47
C ASN A 25 -17.22 2.96 4.38
N ARG A 26 -17.43 4.25 4.62
CA ARG A 26 -18.15 5.12 3.69
C ARG A 26 -17.39 5.41 2.42
N TYR A 27 -16.08 5.52 2.52
CA TYR A 27 -15.19 5.82 1.40
C TYR A 27 -14.44 4.57 0.99
N GLU A 28 -14.13 4.45 -0.29
CA GLU A 28 -13.33 3.35 -0.81
C GLU A 28 -11.96 3.30 -0.15
N ASN A 29 -11.49 2.10 0.10
CA ASN A 29 -10.18 1.87 0.66
C ASN A 29 -9.15 1.79 -0.48
N GLU A 30 -8.58 2.92 -0.88
CA GLU A 30 -7.58 2.99 -1.97
C GLU A 30 -6.39 2.06 -1.74
N HIS A 31 -6.02 1.83 -0.47
CA HIS A 31 -4.93 0.91 -0.14
C HIS A 31 -5.22 -0.54 -0.52
N SER A 32 -6.48 -0.97 -0.52
CA SER A 32 -6.86 -2.35 -0.89
C SER A 32 -6.63 -2.67 -2.37
N GLU A 33 -6.57 -1.63 -3.22
CA GLU A 33 -6.23 -1.77 -4.63
C GLU A 33 -4.73 -1.98 -4.89
N ILE A 34 -3.89 -1.67 -3.89
CA ILE A 34 -2.43 -1.70 -4.00
C ILE A 34 -1.84 -2.83 -3.17
N PHE A 35 -2.30 -2.99 -1.93
CA PHE A 35 -1.76 -3.91 -0.95
C PHE A 35 -2.59 -5.17 -0.83
N ASP A 36 -1.93 -6.31 -0.73
CA ASP A 36 -2.55 -7.59 -0.44
C ASP A 36 -2.72 -7.72 1.09
N GLU A 37 -3.94 -8.00 1.56
CA GLU A 37 -4.25 -8.09 2.99
C GLU A 37 -3.93 -9.47 3.53
N GLU A 38 -3.12 -9.51 4.59
CA GLU A 38 -2.81 -10.70 5.36
C GLU A 38 -3.09 -10.48 6.85
N SER A 39 -3.43 -11.54 7.57
CA SER A 39 -3.61 -11.50 9.02
C SER A 39 -2.34 -11.89 9.75
N SER A 40 -2.06 -11.24 10.89
CA SER A 40 -0.91 -11.57 11.75
C SER A 40 -1.35 -11.80 13.19
N ASP A 41 -0.69 -12.76 13.85
CA ASP A 41 -0.87 -13.04 15.29
C ASP A 41 0.36 -12.66 16.12
N ARG A 42 1.42 -12.17 15.48
CA ARG A 42 2.71 -11.85 16.11
C ARG A 42 2.84 -10.36 16.42
N ALA A 43 3.91 -9.99 17.07
CA ALA A 43 4.26 -8.59 17.34
C ALA A 43 4.84 -7.88 16.10
N PHE A 44 5.49 -8.63 15.25
CA PHE A 44 6.06 -8.24 13.96
C PHE A 44 6.06 -9.47 13.04
N GLU A 45 6.10 -9.25 11.73
CA GLU A 45 6.32 -10.28 10.73
C GLU A 45 7.66 -10.05 10.04
N GLU A 46 8.31 -11.14 9.66
CA GLU A 46 9.57 -11.14 8.92
C GLU A 46 9.44 -12.05 7.71
N GLU A 47 9.79 -11.53 6.56
CA GLU A 47 9.86 -12.27 5.31
C GLU A 47 11.29 -12.27 4.80
N VAL A 48 11.84 -13.48 4.67
CA VAL A 48 13.19 -13.70 4.18
C VAL A 48 13.17 -13.89 2.67
N MET A 49 13.93 -13.08 1.95
CA MET A 49 14.15 -13.28 0.52
C MET A 49 15.20 -14.38 0.33
N LEU A 50 14.82 -15.38 -0.45
CA LEU A 50 15.69 -16.50 -0.80
C LEU A 50 16.26 -16.29 -2.21
N GLY A 51 17.57 -16.29 -2.33
CA GLY A 51 18.25 -16.40 -3.61
C GLY A 51 18.11 -17.82 -4.14
N GLY A 52 17.48 -17.96 -5.33
CA GLY A 52 17.29 -19.25 -5.98
C GLY A 52 18.59 -19.91 -6.43
N PHE A 53 18.46 -20.93 -7.26
CA PHE A 53 19.61 -21.63 -7.87
C PHE A 53 20.05 -20.93 -9.15
N ALA A 54 21.30 -21.09 -9.53
CA ALA A 54 21.81 -20.65 -10.82
C ALA A 54 21.22 -21.49 -11.98
N SER A 55 21.50 -21.09 -13.22
CA SER A 55 21.06 -21.86 -14.39
C SER A 55 21.65 -23.28 -14.35
N ALA A 56 20.76 -24.28 -14.52
CA ALA A 56 21.19 -25.68 -14.52
C ALA A 56 22.16 -25.98 -15.69
N PRO A 57 23.37 -26.51 -15.42
CA PRO A 57 24.30 -26.87 -16.46
C PRO A 57 23.88 -28.13 -17.21
N ILE A 58 24.34 -28.24 -18.45
CA ILE A 58 24.13 -29.48 -19.25
C ILE A 58 24.95 -30.62 -18.64
N LYS A 59 24.29 -31.71 -18.30
CA LYS A 59 24.96 -32.93 -17.84
C LYS A 59 25.37 -33.78 -19.02
N SER A 60 26.65 -34.11 -19.12
CA SER A 60 27.13 -35.10 -20.09
C SER A 60 26.76 -36.54 -19.69
N GLU A 61 26.69 -37.46 -20.64
CA GLU A 61 26.47 -38.86 -20.39
C GLU A 61 27.57 -39.45 -19.51
N GLY A 62 27.18 -40.11 -18.40
CA GLY A 62 28.14 -40.63 -17.40
C GLY A 62 28.75 -39.56 -16.46
N GLY A 63 28.47 -38.26 -16.63
CA GLY A 63 28.97 -37.20 -15.77
C GLY A 63 28.20 -37.10 -14.44
N ALA A 64 28.82 -36.53 -13.43
CA ALA A 64 28.18 -36.23 -12.13
C ALA A 64 27.17 -35.08 -12.25
N ILE A 65 26.18 -35.08 -11.35
CA ILE A 65 25.24 -33.96 -11.17
C ILE A 65 25.97 -32.85 -10.43
N THR A 66 25.76 -31.59 -10.84
CA THR A 66 26.28 -30.41 -10.13
C THR A 66 25.31 -30.05 -9.01
N PHE A 67 25.85 -29.80 -7.81
CA PHE A 67 25.09 -29.27 -6.68
C PHE A 67 25.26 -27.76 -6.64
N ASP A 68 24.19 -27.05 -6.31
CA ASP A 68 24.19 -25.59 -6.08
C ASP A 68 23.48 -25.30 -4.76
N ASP A 69 23.88 -24.23 -4.07
CA ASP A 69 23.37 -23.87 -2.76
C ASP A 69 22.46 -22.63 -2.87
N ALA A 70 21.29 -22.72 -2.26
CA ALA A 70 20.42 -21.56 -2.05
C ALA A 70 20.94 -20.71 -0.88
N GLN A 71 20.86 -19.38 -1.00
CA GLN A 71 21.29 -18.44 0.02
C GLN A 71 20.15 -17.51 0.42
N GLU A 72 20.08 -17.17 1.72
CA GLU A 72 19.24 -16.07 2.18
C GLU A 72 19.92 -14.75 1.83
N THR A 73 19.17 -13.80 1.30
CA THR A 73 19.70 -12.49 0.86
C THR A 73 19.40 -11.40 1.88
N TYR A 74 18.14 -11.01 2.01
CA TYR A 74 17.73 -9.99 2.98
C TYR A 74 16.39 -10.36 3.62
N THR A 75 16.06 -9.67 4.72
CA THR A 75 14.83 -9.88 5.48
C THR A 75 14.05 -8.58 5.54
N ALA A 76 12.82 -8.60 5.02
CA ALA A 76 11.86 -7.52 5.20
C ALA A 76 11.13 -7.70 6.52
N ARG A 77 11.12 -6.65 7.36
CA ARG A 77 10.49 -6.67 8.68
C ARG A 77 9.32 -5.70 8.77
N TYR A 78 8.17 -6.21 9.17
CA TYR A 78 6.92 -5.48 9.36
C TYR A 78 6.64 -5.32 10.85
N THR A 79 6.85 -4.11 11.38
CA THR A 79 6.55 -3.82 12.77
C THR A 79 5.14 -3.24 12.88
N HIS A 80 4.27 -3.94 13.64
CA HIS A 80 2.87 -3.49 13.79
C HIS A 80 2.77 -2.28 14.69
N GLU A 81 2.16 -1.22 14.17
CA GLU A 81 1.87 -0.01 14.90
C GLU A 81 0.45 -0.01 15.45
N THR A 82 0.26 0.56 16.63
CA THR A 82 -1.06 0.73 17.23
C THR A 82 -1.55 2.15 16.95
N ILE A 83 -2.64 2.26 16.23
CA ILE A 83 -3.33 3.52 15.95
C ILE A 83 -4.56 3.59 16.85
N ALA A 84 -4.65 4.63 17.65
CA ALA A 84 -5.79 4.82 18.55
C ALA A 84 -6.12 6.30 18.69
N LEU A 85 -7.40 6.60 18.77
CA LEU A 85 -7.92 7.94 19.03
C LEU A 85 -9.18 7.81 19.89
N ALA A 86 -9.41 8.78 20.75
CA ALA A 86 -10.57 8.83 21.64
C ALA A 86 -11.11 10.25 21.76
N PHE A 87 -12.38 10.36 22.12
CA PHE A 87 -12.98 11.61 22.59
C PHE A 87 -13.73 11.39 23.90
N SER A 88 -13.96 12.46 24.65
CA SER A 88 -14.76 12.46 25.86
C SER A 88 -15.91 13.46 25.74
N ILE A 89 -17.01 13.13 26.38
CA ILE A 89 -18.18 14.01 26.54
C ILE A 89 -18.35 14.23 28.02
N THR A 90 -18.52 15.49 28.44
CA THR A 90 -18.68 15.85 29.84
C THR A 90 -20.05 15.43 30.38
N GLU A 91 -20.12 15.28 31.70
CA GLU A 91 -21.34 14.91 32.42
C GLU A 91 -22.43 15.96 32.19
N GLU A 92 -22.08 17.23 32.23
CA GLU A 92 -23.01 18.35 32.04
C GLU A 92 -23.62 18.34 30.64
N ALA A 93 -22.80 18.05 29.60
CA ALA A 93 -23.33 17.94 28.24
C ALA A 93 -24.29 16.77 28.05
N ILE A 94 -24.15 15.73 28.87
CA ILE A 94 -25.08 14.60 28.88
C ILE A 94 -26.38 14.99 29.58
N GLU A 95 -26.32 15.73 30.69
CA GLU A 95 -27.48 16.20 31.45
C GLU A 95 -28.32 17.23 30.66
N ASP A 96 -27.67 18.10 29.90
CA ASP A 96 -28.32 19.10 29.05
C ASP A 96 -28.91 18.55 27.74
N ASN A 97 -28.94 17.26 27.56
CA ASN A 97 -29.48 16.54 26.39
C ASN A 97 -28.87 16.99 25.03
N LEU A 98 -27.66 17.54 25.04
CA LEU A 98 -26.88 17.85 23.85
C LEU A 98 -26.19 16.61 23.26
N TYR A 99 -26.30 15.50 23.94
CA TYR A 99 -25.56 14.27 23.75
C TYR A 99 -25.75 13.64 22.37
N ASP A 100 -26.98 13.45 21.90
CA ASP A 100 -27.28 12.72 20.66
C ASP A 100 -26.64 13.37 19.44
N ARG A 101 -26.68 14.67 19.34
CA ARG A 101 -26.12 15.43 18.20
C ARG A 101 -24.60 15.50 18.25
N LEU A 102 -24.02 15.69 19.45
CA LEU A 102 -22.57 15.83 19.64
C LEU A 102 -21.88 14.47 19.54
N ALA A 103 -22.37 13.45 20.23
CA ALA A 103 -21.81 12.10 20.19
C ALA A 103 -21.78 11.55 18.77
N SER A 104 -22.89 11.69 18.03
CA SER A 104 -22.98 11.26 16.64
C SER A 104 -21.96 11.99 15.73
N ARG A 105 -21.78 13.29 15.90
CA ARG A 105 -20.80 14.07 15.12
C ARG A 105 -19.37 13.67 15.43
N TYR A 106 -19.02 13.53 16.72
CA TYR A 106 -17.66 13.16 17.14
C TYR A 106 -17.34 11.71 16.75
N THR A 107 -18.30 10.77 16.81
CA THR A 107 -18.12 9.40 16.37
C THR A 107 -17.83 9.34 14.87
N LYS A 108 -18.54 10.11 14.04
CA LYS A 108 -18.26 10.21 12.60
C LYS A 108 -16.89 10.83 12.33
N ALA A 109 -16.52 11.88 13.08
CA ALA A 109 -15.20 12.51 12.94
C ALA A 109 -14.08 11.54 13.33
N LEU A 110 -14.26 10.78 14.42
CA LEU A 110 -13.32 9.75 14.86
C LEU A 110 -13.14 8.65 13.79
N ALA A 111 -14.24 8.11 13.27
CA ALA A 111 -14.21 7.08 12.24
C ALA A 111 -13.47 7.55 10.98
N ARG A 112 -13.78 8.77 10.53
CA ARG A 112 -13.12 9.38 9.37
C ARG A 112 -11.62 9.61 9.60
N SER A 113 -11.23 10.08 10.78
CA SER A 113 -9.83 10.28 11.16
C SER A 113 -9.05 8.97 11.15
N MET A 114 -9.62 7.89 11.70
CA MET A 114 -8.99 6.56 11.70
C MET A 114 -8.81 6.02 10.27
N ALA A 115 -9.86 6.08 9.43
CA ALA A 115 -9.79 5.66 8.04
C ALA A 115 -8.75 6.46 7.25
N GLN A 116 -8.74 7.79 7.39
CA GLN A 116 -7.76 8.65 6.73
C GLN A 116 -6.32 8.35 7.16
N THR A 117 -6.07 8.12 8.44
CA THR A 117 -4.73 7.76 8.94
C THR A 117 -4.23 6.46 8.30
N LYS A 118 -5.10 5.48 8.10
CA LYS A 118 -4.76 4.23 7.42
C LYS A 118 -4.33 4.47 5.98
N GLN A 119 -5.09 5.27 5.23
CA GLN A 119 -4.75 5.62 3.84
C GLN A 119 -3.42 6.38 3.74
N ILE A 120 -3.20 7.36 4.63
CA ILE A 120 -1.94 8.12 4.68
C ILE A 120 -0.75 7.20 4.94
N LYS A 121 -0.88 6.24 5.89
CA LYS A 121 0.18 5.28 6.18
C LYS A 121 0.46 4.33 5.03
N ALA A 122 -0.56 3.89 4.32
CA ALA A 122 -0.40 3.09 3.11
C ALA A 122 0.31 3.88 2.01
N ALA A 123 -0.14 5.11 1.74
CA ALA A 123 0.48 5.97 0.74
C ALA A 123 1.92 6.41 1.11
N ALA A 124 2.26 6.46 2.40
CA ALA A 124 3.60 6.81 2.86
C ALA A 124 4.69 5.85 2.33
N ILE A 125 4.36 4.60 2.03
CA ILE A 125 5.27 3.64 1.39
C ILE A 125 5.71 4.16 0.02
N LEU A 126 4.77 4.61 -0.80
CA LEU A 126 5.04 5.16 -2.13
C LEU A 126 5.58 6.59 -2.09
N ASN A 127 5.10 7.44 -1.19
CA ASN A 127 5.62 8.80 -1.02
C ASN A 127 7.10 8.83 -0.63
N ASN A 128 7.59 7.79 0.04
CA ASN A 128 8.99 7.64 0.41
C ASN A 128 9.74 6.61 -0.47
N ALA A 129 9.17 6.22 -1.61
CA ALA A 129 9.72 5.15 -2.43
C ALA A 129 11.14 5.44 -2.94
N PHE A 130 11.48 6.70 -3.14
CA PHE A 130 12.80 7.14 -3.62
C PHE A 130 13.76 7.54 -2.49
N SER A 131 13.31 7.48 -1.23
CA SER A 131 14.09 7.93 -0.07
C SER A 131 14.77 6.75 0.62
N THR A 132 16.08 6.82 0.76
CA THR A 132 16.86 5.88 1.55
C THR A 132 16.63 6.11 3.05
N GLY A 133 16.29 5.08 3.79
CA GLY A 133 16.22 5.12 5.26
C GLY A 133 14.81 5.18 5.87
N VAL A 134 13.75 5.40 5.09
CA VAL A 134 12.36 5.43 5.61
C VAL A 134 11.63 4.12 5.34
N ASN A 135 11.89 3.45 4.23
CA ASN A 135 11.24 2.20 3.82
C ASN A 135 12.23 1.23 3.17
N ALA A 136 13.39 1.04 3.81
CA ALA A 136 14.33 0.03 3.34
C ALA A 136 13.66 -1.35 3.41
N ILE A 137 13.62 -2.05 2.28
CA ILE A 137 13.05 -3.41 2.15
C ILE A 137 13.91 -4.46 2.89
N GLY A 138 14.89 -4.04 3.66
CA GLY A 138 15.86 -4.93 4.31
C GLY A 138 17.14 -5.12 3.48
N ASP A 139 17.17 -4.76 2.22
CA ASP A 139 18.35 -4.74 1.34
C ASP A 139 19.24 -3.49 1.52
N GLY A 140 18.77 -2.50 2.31
CA GLY A 140 19.45 -1.24 2.56
C GLY A 140 19.27 -0.17 1.48
N ALA A 141 18.55 -0.46 0.40
CA ALA A 141 18.22 0.51 -0.64
C ALA A 141 16.82 1.13 -0.41
N ALA A 142 16.50 2.20 -1.13
CA ALA A 142 15.14 2.72 -1.20
C ALA A 142 14.23 1.73 -1.97
N LEU A 143 12.91 1.81 -1.77
CA LEU A 143 11.94 0.94 -2.45
C LEU A 143 12.09 0.99 -3.98
N CYS A 144 12.27 2.19 -4.54
CA CYS A 144 12.65 2.39 -5.93
C CYS A 144 14.07 2.92 -5.97
N SER A 145 15.00 2.13 -6.48
CA SER A 145 16.43 2.44 -6.49
C SER A 145 17.09 1.98 -7.80
N ALA A 146 18.15 2.70 -8.19
CA ALA A 146 18.99 2.30 -9.31
C ALA A 146 19.98 1.18 -8.96
N ALA A 147 20.09 0.81 -7.66
CA ALA A 147 21.12 -0.12 -7.19
C ALA A 147 20.61 -0.99 -6.04
N HIS A 148 19.70 -1.90 -6.32
CA HIS A 148 19.34 -2.97 -5.40
C HIS A 148 20.43 -4.05 -5.41
N PRO A 149 21.05 -4.34 -4.26
CA PRO A 149 22.10 -5.37 -4.20
C PRO A 149 21.49 -6.75 -4.44
N SER A 150 22.05 -7.50 -5.38
CA SER A 150 21.72 -8.90 -5.62
C SER A 150 22.98 -9.73 -5.82
N LEU A 151 22.85 -11.07 -5.76
CA LEU A 151 23.98 -11.99 -5.95
C LEU A 151 24.60 -11.89 -7.36
N SER A 152 23.83 -11.44 -8.33
CA SER A 152 24.29 -11.24 -9.73
C SER A 152 24.81 -9.83 -10.01
N GLY A 153 24.81 -8.94 -9.02
CA GLY A 153 25.17 -7.52 -9.14
C GLY A 153 23.98 -6.60 -8.87
N ASN A 154 24.20 -5.30 -8.96
CA ASN A 154 23.15 -4.34 -8.71
C ASN A 154 22.06 -4.39 -9.80
N GLN A 155 20.80 -4.35 -9.37
CA GLN A 155 19.63 -4.28 -10.24
C GLN A 155 18.85 -2.98 -9.97
N THR A 156 18.02 -2.56 -10.93
CA THR A 156 17.25 -1.32 -10.86
C THR A 156 15.76 -1.59 -11.08
N ASN A 157 14.93 -0.81 -10.40
CA ASN A 157 13.50 -0.69 -10.64
C ASN A 157 13.09 0.78 -10.90
N LEU A 158 14.01 1.55 -11.46
CA LEU A 158 13.83 2.91 -11.91
C LEU A 158 14.10 3.05 -13.41
N LEU A 159 13.42 3.99 -14.06
CA LEU A 159 13.83 4.43 -15.39
C LEU A 159 15.26 5.00 -15.36
N ALA A 160 16.05 4.72 -16.40
CA ALA A 160 17.41 5.24 -16.52
C ALA A 160 17.47 6.79 -16.49
N THR A 161 16.43 7.44 -16.99
CA THR A 161 16.22 8.89 -16.90
C THR A 161 14.83 9.11 -16.35
N ALA A 162 14.71 9.90 -15.29
CA ALA A 162 13.43 10.29 -14.72
C ALA A 162 12.58 11.02 -15.78
N ALA A 163 11.33 10.64 -15.90
CA ALA A 163 10.42 11.17 -16.93
C ALA A 163 8.98 11.23 -16.41
N ASP A 164 8.25 12.23 -16.89
CA ASP A 164 6.81 12.36 -16.64
C ASP A 164 6.02 11.26 -17.33
N LEU A 165 4.79 11.05 -16.86
CA LEU A 165 3.90 10.06 -17.44
C LEU A 165 3.51 10.44 -18.87
N ASN A 166 4.02 9.68 -19.82
CA ASN A 166 3.64 9.72 -21.23
C ASN A 166 3.71 8.31 -21.81
N GLU A 167 3.27 8.14 -23.04
CA GLU A 167 3.25 6.83 -23.71
C GLU A 167 4.66 6.21 -23.76
N THR A 168 5.66 7.00 -24.17
CA THR A 168 7.04 6.50 -24.33
C THR A 168 7.69 6.11 -23.00
N SER A 169 7.48 6.91 -21.93
CA SER A 169 8.03 6.59 -20.60
C SER A 169 7.38 5.34 -20.01
N LEU A 170 6.07 5.16 -20.22
CA LEU A 170 5.35 3.99 -19.74
C LEU A 170 5.72 2.73 -20.54
N GLU A 171 5.86 2.82 -21.87
CA GLU A 171 6.35 1.74 -22.72
C GLU A 171 7.76 1.29 -22.29
N GLN A 172 8.69 2.24 -22.08
CA GLN A 172 10.03 1.92 -21.61
C GLN A 172 10.01 1.24 -20.25
N MET A 173 9.21 1.75 -19.32
CA MET A 173 9.04 1.14 -17.99
C MET A 173 8.57 -0.32 -18.09
N LEU A 174 7.61 -0.62 -18.94
CA LEU A 174 7.11 -1.99 -19.14
C LEU A 174 8.14 -2.91 -19.81
N VAL A 175 8.98 -2.38 -20.69
CA VAL A 175 10.11 -3.13 -21.28
C VAL A 175 11.14 -3.46 -20.20
N ASP A 176 11.45 -2.49 -19.33
CA ASP A 176 12.41 -2.67 -18.23
C ASP A 176 11.89 -3.68 -17.20
N VAL A 177 10.58 -3.63 -16.86
CA VAL A 177 9.90 -4.61 -16.00
C VAL A 177 10.02 -6.03 -16.59
N ALA A 178 9.78 -6.21 -17.88
CA ALA A 178 9.91 -7.52 -18.53
C ALA A 178 11.37 -8.03 -18.59
N GLY A 179 12.32 -7.13 -18.39
CA GLY A 179 13.76 -7.42 -18.32
C GLY A 179 14.26 -7.83 -16.95
N LEU A 180 13.45 -7.72 -15.88
CA LEU A 180 13.85 -8.02 -14.51
C LEU A 180 14.36 -9.45 -14.33
N THR A 181 15.30 -9.60 -13.42
CA THR A 181 15.94 -10.88 -13.11
C THR A 181 15.82 -11.21 -11.62
N ASP A 182 15.99 -12.49 -11.29
CA ASP A 182 16.08 -12.94 -9.90
C ASP A 182 17.42 -12.56 -9.25
N GLU A 183 17.65 -13.02 -8.03
CA GLU A 183 18.89 -12.77 -7.28
C GLU A 183 20.14 -13.34 -7.95
N ARG A 184 19.99 -14.38 -8.78
CA ARG A 184 21.06 -15.05 -9.53
C ARG A 184 21.20 -14.58 -10.99
N GLY A 185 20.39 -13.60 -11.41
CA GLY A 185 20.40 -13.05 -12.78
C GLY A 185 19.58 -13.85 -13.79
N LEU A 186 18.74 -14.80 -13.35
CA LEU A 186 17.81 -15.49 -14.23
C LEU A 186 16.57 -14.60 -14.49
N LYS A 187 16.12 -14.57 -15.74
CA LYS A 187 14.90 -13.82 -16.10
C LYS A 187 13.66 -14.43 -15.46
N ILE A 188 12.87 -13.60 -14.78
CA ILE A 188 11.65 -14.04 -14.09
C ILE A 188 10.36 -13.73 -14.87
N ALA A 189 10.45 -13.07 -16.03
CA ALA A 189 9.34 -12.74 -16.93
C ALA A 189 8.15 -12.03 -16.21
N VAL A 190 8.46 -11.12 -15.32
CA VAL A 190 7.49 -10.29 -14.59
C VAL A 190 6.76 -9.35 -15.54
N ARG A 191 5.49 -9.05 -15.25
CA ARG A 191 4.64 -8.16 -16.04
C ARG A 191 4.11 -7.01 -15.19
N GLY A 192 3.92 -5.85 -15.81
CA GLY A 192 3.17 -4.76 -15.20
C GLY A 192 1.68 -5.15 -15.11
N MET A 193 1.07 -4.95 -13.95
CA MET A 193 -0.33 -5.28 -13.69
C MET A 193 -1.19 -4.03 -13.56
N LYS A 194 -0.75 -3.07 -12.78
CA LYS A 194 -1.54 -1.89 -12.41
C LYS A 194 -0.68 -0.63 -12.40
N LEU A 195 -1.21 0.46 -12.94
CA LEU A 195 -0.59 1.78 -12.85
C LEU A 195 -1.11 2.51 -11.62
N ILE A 196 -0.22 3.02 -10.75
CA ILE A 196 -0.55 3.79 -9.56
C ILE A 196 -0.11 5.22 -9.78
N ILE A 197 -1.04 6.16 -9.68
CA ILE A 197 -0.83 7.57 -10.01
C ILE A 197 -1.45 8.52 -8.98
N PRO A 198 -0.90 9.73 -8.83
CA PRO A 198 -1.56 10.82 -8.13
C PRO A 198 -2.76 11.34 -8.95
N LYS A 199 -3.62 12.11 -8.29
CA LYS A 199 -4.84 12.67 -8.90
C LYS A 199 -4.55 13.61 -10.09
N GLU A 200 -3.40 14.27 -10.11
CA GLU A 200 -2.97 15.18 -11.16
C GLU A 200 -2.75 14.47 -12.50
N LEU A 201 -2.30 13.23 -12.47
CA LEU A 201 -2.01 12.44 -13.67
C LEU A 201 -3.21 11.64 -14.21
N GLN A 202 -4.37 11.68 -13.54
CA GLN A 202 -5.56 10.90 -13.88
C GLN A 202 -5.97 11.02 -15.36
N PHE A 203 -6.05 12.24 -15.88
CA PHE A 203 -6.50 12.46 -17.26
C PHE A 203 -5.41 12.10 -18.30
N ILE A 204 -4.14 12.17 -17.90
CA ILE A 204 -3.03 11.76 -18.76
C ILE A 204 -3.04 10.24 -18.88
N ALA A 205 -3.16 9.53 -17.75
CA ALA A 205 -3.26 8.08 -17.72
C ALA A 205 -4.41 7.55 -18.56
N GLU A 206 -5.60 8.16 -18.46
CA GLU A 206 -6.77 7.77 -19.27
C GLU A 206 -6.49 7.93 -20.78
N ARG A 207 -5.85 9.01 -21.19
CA ARG A 207 -5.47 9.23 -22.59
C ARG A 207 -4.44 8.24 -23.09
N VAL A 208 -3.42 7.95 -22.27
CA VAL A 208 -2.35 7.02 -22.64
C VAL A 208 -2.86 5.58 -22.71
N MET A 209 -3.70 5.16 -21.74
CA MET A 209 -4.14 3.77 -21.65
C MET A 209 -5.35 3.43 -22.51
N ASN A 210 -6.31 4.36 -22.64
CA ASN A 210 -7.64 4.05 -23.19
C ASN A 210 -7.95 4.69 -24.56
N SER A 211 -7.10 5.59 -25.08
CA SER A 211 -7.30 6.14 -26.42
C SER A 211 -7.17 5.06 -27.50
N ASN A 212 -7.93 5.18 -28.58
CA ASN A 212 -7.81 4.24 -29.70
C ASN A 212 -6.59 4.50 -30.58
N LEU A 213 -6.22 5.77 -30.69
CA LEU A 213 -5.08 6.24 -31.46
C LEU A 213 -4.04 6.85 -30.53
N ARG A 214 -2.81 6.88 -31.00
CA ARG A 214 -1.69 7.47 -30.26
C ARG A 214 -1.94 8.95 -30.00
N SER A 215 -1.81 9.36 -28.74
CA SER A 215 -2.04 10.73 -28.32
C SER A 215 -0.87 11.63 -28.77
N GLY A 216 -1.20 12.77 -29.41
CA GLY A 216 -0.20 13.80 -29.76
C GLY A 216 0.51 13.61 -31.10
N THR A 217 0.11 12.66 -31.93
CA THR A 217 0.61 12.51 -33.31
C THR A 217 -0.45 12.91 -34.34
N ALA A 218 0.00 13.40 -35.50
CA ALA A 218 -0.87 13.71 -36.65
C ALA A 218 -1.22 12.44 -37.45
N ASP A 219 -0.48 11.36 -37.23
CA ASP A 219 -0.62 10.08 -37.90
C ASP A 219 -1.68 9.22 -37.18
N ASN A 220 -2.39 8.37 -37.95
CA ASN A 220 -3.38 7.43 -37.39
C ASN A 220 -2.71 6.19 -36.78
N ASP A 221 -1.69 6.38 -35.97
CA ASP A 221 -1.02 5.28 -35.28
C ASP A 221 -1.92 4.68 -34.19
N ASN A 222 -1.92 3.36 -34.12
CA ASN A 222 -2.64 2.65 -33.07
C ASN A 222 -1.98 2.85 -31.70
N ASN A 223 -2.79 2.98 -30.66
CA ASN A 223 -2.31 2.93 -29.28
C ASN A 223 -1.94 1.49 -28.92
N ALA A 224 -0.63 1.22 -28.80
CA ALA A 224 -0.09 -0.10 -28.46
C ALA A 224 -0.48 -0.55 -27.05
N MET A 225 -0.49 0.38 -26.09
CA MET A 225 -0.83 0.09 -24.69
C MET A 225 -2.21 -0.51 -24.53
N LYS A 226 -3.21 0.10 -25.18
CA LYS A 226 -4.59 -0.39 -25.19
C LYS A 226 -4.72 -1.73 -25.92
N ASN A 227 -4.14 -1.80 -27.13
CA ASN A 227 -4.34 -2.97 -28.00
C ASN A 227 -3.69 -4.24 -27.46
N MET A 228 -2.58 -4.09 -26.75
CA MET A 228 -1.86 -5.22 -26.13
C MET A 228 -2.39 -5.57 -24.73
N GLY A 229 -3.18 -4.69 -24.10
CA GLY A 229 -3.66 -4.90 -22.73
C GLY A 229 -2.52 -5.04 -21.72
N MET A 230 -1.51 -4.18 -21.82
CA MET A 230 -0.26 -4.32 -21.06
C MET A 230 -0.44 -4.15 -19.55
N LEU A 231 -1.50 -3.45 -19.11
CA LEU A 231 -1.84 -3.25 -17.70
C LEU A 231 -3.27 -3.77 -17.46
N PRO A 232 -3.44 -5.06 -17.19
CA PRO A 232 -4.77 -5.69 -17.12
C PRO A 232 -5.63 -5.15 -15.99
N ASP A 233 -5.03 -4.73 -14.86
CA ASP A 233 -5.74 -4.16 -13.71
C ASP A 233 -5.96 -2.64 -13.83
N GLY A 234 -5.59 -2.04 -14.96
CA GLY A 234 -5.82 -0.64 -15.26
C GLY A 234 -4.97 0.33 -14.45
N ALA A 235 -5.53 1.53 -14.19
CA ALA A 235 -4.91 2.56 -13.38
C ALA A 235 -5.72 2.81 -12.11
N VAL A 236 -5.03 3.00 -10.99
CA VAL A 236 -5.60 3.43 -9.72
C VAL A 236 -5.07 4.81 -9.35
N VAL A 237 -5.99 5.70 -8.99
CA VAL A 237 -5.66 7.04 -8.49
C VAL A 237 -5.58 6.98 -6.98
N ASN A 238 -4.44 7.35 -6.43
CA ASN A 238 -4.27 7.47 -4.99
C ASN A 238 -4.21 8.95 -4.60
N HIS A 239 -5.22 9.41 -3.85
CA HIS A 239 -5.38 10.81 -3.45
C HIS A 239 -4.41 11.25 -2.34
N PHE A 240 -3.72 10.29 -1.71
CA PHE A 240 -2.77 10.54 -0.62
C PHE A 240 -1.32 10.56 -1.09
N LEU A 241 -1.05 10.43 -2.38
CA LEU A 241 0.25 10.69 -2.96
C LEU A 241 0.54 12.19 -2.92
N THR A 242 1.72 12.54 -2.44
CA THR A 242 2.16 13.95 -2.26
C THR A 242 2.93 14.48 -3.45
N ASP A 243 3.61 13.60 -4.17
CA ASP A 243 4.29 13.94 -5.39
C ASP A 243 3.29 13.96 -6.56
N THR A 244 3.27 15.03 -7.33
CA THR A 244 2.31 15.27 -8.42
C THR A 244 2.70 14.62 -9.73
N ASP A 245 3.97 14.26 -9.88
CA ASP A 245 4.56 13.80 -11.14
C ASP A 245 5.04 12.35 -11.06
N ALA A 246 5.24 11.83 -9.85
CA ALA A 246 5.65 10.44 -9.63
C ALA A 246 4.56 9.47 -10.04
N PHE A 247 4.94 8.39 -10.72
CA PHE A 247 4.03 7.28 -11.00
C PHE A 247 4.73 5.93 -10.85
N PHE A 248 3.93 4.91 -10.58
CA PHE A 248 4.43 3.57 -10.26
C PHE A 248 3.66 2.53 -11.05
N VAL A 249 4.32 1.44 -11.40
CA VAL A 249 3.71 0.25 -11.97
C VAL A 249 3.86 -0.89 -10.97
N LYS A 250 2.72 -1.40 -10.45
CA LYS A 250 2.69 -2.66 -9.68
C LYS A 250 2.85 -3.81 -10.64
N THR A 251 3.72 -4.76 -10.30
CA THR A 251 3.99 -5.96 -11.10
C THR A 251 3.33 -7.19 -10.49
N ASP A 252 3.38 -8.31 -11.19
CA ASP A 252 2.95 -9.63 -10.73
C ASP A 252 4.04 -10.41 -9.96
N ALA A 253 5.15 -9.76 -9.58
CA ALA A 253 6.17 -10.37 -8.76
C ALA A 253 5.58 -10.82 -7.41
N PRO A 254 5.87 -12.05 -6.94
CA PRO A 254 5.38 -12.54 -5.66
C PRO A 254 5.96 -11.74 -4.49
N ASN A 255 5.28 -11.78 -3.36
CA ASN A 255 5.71 -11.10 -2.12
C ASN A 255 5.90 -9.59 -2.27
N GLY A 256 4.99 -8.93 -2.98
CA GLY A 256 5.02 -7.50 -3.21
C GLY A 256 4.49 -6.66 -2.05
N PHE A 257 3.53 -5.80 -2.35
CA PHE A 257 2.88 -4.94 -1.37
C PHE A 257 2.01 -5.73 -0.40
N LYS A 258 2.31 -5.64 0.91
CA LYS A 258 1.57 -6.34 1.96
C LYS A 258 1.02 -5.40 3.01
N PHE A 259 -0.19 -5.70 3.43
CA PHE A 259 -0.87 -5.09 4.56
C PHE A 259 -1.17 -6.16 5.60
N PHE A 260 -0.44 -6.14 6.71
CA PHE A 260 -0.68 -7.06 7.82
C PHE A 260 -1.65 -6.46 8.82
N ASN A 261 -2.84 -7.07 8.91
CA ASN A 261 -3.86 -6.71 9.89
C ASN A 261 -3.68 -7.52 11.17
N ARG A 262 -3.10 -6.91 12.21
CA ARG A 262 -2.87 -7.57 13.50
C ARG A 262 -4.08 -7.54 14.40
N SER A 263 -4.80 -6.44 14.42
CA SER A 263 -6.04 -6.30 15.17
C SER A 263 -6.97 -5.36 14.39
N PRO A 264 -8.09 -5.88 13.90
CA PRO A 264 -9.09 -5.05 13.24
C PRO A 264 -9.57 -3.96 14.19
N ILE A 265 -10.23 -2.95 13.63
CA ILE A 265 -10.71 -1.82 14.41
C ILE A 265 -11.64 -2.28 15.52
N LYS A 266 -11.37 -1.83 16.74
CA LYS A 266 -12.17 -2.09 17.94
C LYS A 266 -12.54 -0.77 18.57
N THR A 267 -13.82 -0.65 18.92
CA THR A 267 -14.35 0.48 19.67
C THR A 267 -14.66 0.05 21.09
N ALA A 268 -14.57 0.97 22.04
CA ALA A 268 -15.00 0.76 23.40
C ALA A 268 -15.45 2.09 24.02
N MET A 269 -16.46 2.00 24.87
CA MET A 269 -17.01 3.14 25.63
C MET A 269 -16.91 2.84 27.12
N GLU A 270 -16.43 3.82 27.89
CA GLU A 270 -16.22 3.72 29.32
C GLU A 270 -16.49 5.05 30.00
N GLY A 271 -17.13 5.03 31.17
CA GLY A 271 -17.29 6.20 32.02
C GLY A 271 -16.08 6.38 32.93
N ASP A 272 -15.63 7.62 33.07
CA ASP A 272 -14.59 7.98 34.01
C ASP A 272 -15.23 8.24 35.39
N PHE A 273 -14.77 7.51 36.41
CA PHE A 273 -15.32 7.65 37.76
C PHE A 273 -15.00 9.00 38.39
N ASP A 274 -13.80 9.52 38.16
CA ASP A 274 -13.34 10.76 38.83
C ASP A 274 -13.98 12.01 38.25
N THR A 275 -14.20 12.04 36.94
CA THR A 275 -14.72 13.23 36.25
C THR A 275 -16.18 13.08 35.78
N GLY A 276 -16.79 11.89 35.89
CA GLY A 276 -18.11 11.59 35.37
C GLY A 276 -18.23 11.58 33.84
N ASN A 277 -17.14 11.87 33.12
CA ASN A 277 -17.13 11.99 31.67
C ASN A 277 -17.30 10.63 30.99
N MET A 278 -18.00 10.59 29.85
CA MET A 278 -18.11 9.43 29.00
C MET A 278 -16.99 9.47 27.95
N ARG A 279 -16.18 8.41 27.85
CA ARG A 279 -15.07 8.27 26.91
C ARG A 279 -15.40 7.23 25.85
N PHE A 280 -15.22 7.56 24.59
CA PHE A 280 -15.33 6.65 23.46
C PHE A 280 -13.99 6.58 22.72
N LYS A 281 -13.47 5.39 22.53
CA LYS A 281 -12.18 5.15 21.83
C LYS A 281 -12.34 4.19 20.66
N ALA A 282 -11.54 4.41 19.63
CA ALA A 282 -11.30 3.46 18.56
C ALA A 282 -9.82 3.10 18.53
N ARG A 283 -9.51 1.84 18.25
CA ARG A 283 -8.14 1.31 18.18
C ARG A 283 -8.05 0.25 17.11
N GLU A 284 -6.97 0.29 16.32
CA GLU A 284 -6.58 -0.76 15.39
C GLU A 284 -5.07 -0.97 15.44
N ARG A 285 -4.59 -2.10 14.94
CA ARG A 285 -3.16 -2.39 14.88
C ARG A 285 -2.82 -3.10 13.59
N TYR A 286 -1.87 -2.53 12.84
CA TYR A 286 -1.48 -3.02 11.51
C TYR A 286 -0.09 -2.53 11.11
N SER A 287 0.40 -3.03 9.97
CA SER A 287 1.59 -2.55 9.29
C SER A 287 1.43 -2.65 7.78
N PHE A 288 2.07 -1.74 7.06
CA PHE A 288 2.22 -1.75 5.63
C PHE A 288 3.69 -1.93 5.26
N GLY A 289 3.97 -2.53 4.12
CA GLY A 289 5.33 -2.63 3.60
C GLY A 289 5.39 -3.39 2.28
N VAL A 290 6.60 -3.65 1.85
CA VAL A 290 6.92 -4.37 0.62
C VAL A 290 8.04 -5.36 0.94
N SER A 291 7.93 -6.60 0.48
CA SER A 291 8.95 -7.62 0.71
C SER A 291 9.90 -7.80 -0.46
N ASP A 292 9.41 -7.62 -1.70
CA ASP A 292 10.25 -7.68 -2.91
C ASP A 292 10.13 -6.38 -3.72
N TRP A 293 11.24 -5.69 -3.93
CA TRP A 293 11.31 -4.46 -4.71
C TRP A 293 10.90 -4.67 -6.18
N ARG A 294 10.96 -5.89 -6.72
CA ARG A 294 10.51 -6.23 -8.07
C ARG A 294 9.01 -6.10 -8.27
N SER A 295 8.26 -6.01 -7.18
CA SER A 295 6.81 -5.81 -7.20
C SER A 295 6.40 -4.41 -7.63
N VAL A 296 7.31 -3.46 -7.64
CA VAL A 296 7.07 -2.08 -8.05
C VAL A 296 8.20 -1.56 -8.93
N PHE A 297 7.84 -0.81 -9.93
CA PHE A 297 8.75 -0.04 -10.77
C PHE A 297 8.26 1.41 -10.77
N GLY A 298 9.12 2.38 -10.53
CA GLY A 298 8.69 3.76 -10.33
C GLY A 298 9.56 4.79 -11.03
N THR A 299 9.07 6.01 -11.10
CA THR A 299 9.82 7.21 -11.49
C THR A 299 9.33 8.41 -10.69
N PRO A 300 10.23 9.30 -10.25
CA PRO A 300 9.83 10.51 -9.53
C PRO A 300 9.30 11.63 -10.45
N GLY A 301 9.15 11.37 -11.76
CA GLY A 301 8.84 12.42 -12.73
C GLY A 301 10.10 13.17 -13.18
N ALA A 302 9.95 14.02 -14.21
CA ALA A 302 11.01 14.92 -14.66
C ALA A 302 11.15 16.09 -13.68
N ALA A 303 12.40 16.45 -13.30
CA ALA A 303 12.69 17.57 -12.40
C ALA A 303 12.56 18.92 -13.09
#